data_9845c27ecb41591bc419482221d11585
#
_entry.id   9845c27ecb41591bc419482221d11585
#
_cell.length_a   1.000
_cell.length_b   1.000
_cell.length_c   1.000
_cell.angle_alpha   90.00
_cell.angle_beta   90.00
_cell.angle_gamma   90.00
#
_symmetry.space_group_name_H-M   'P 1'
#
loop_
_entity.id
_entity.type
_entity.pdbx_description
1 polymer ?
#
loop_
_entity_poly.entity_id
_entity_poly.type
_entity_poly.pdbx_seq_one_letter_code
_entity_poly.pdbx_strand_id
1 'polypeptide(L)'
;TEASDNSNQKQHYVFVHGSGGGGWDWRKMESIMLDRGHKTHRITLTGLGERSHLLNADINLTTHIHDVVNTILFDQLEKVVLVGHSYGGMVITGVMNEIPHHIQHAIFLDSVIPDHGMTAKDFWPIENQHRVENGIVYFSWLRKASNPPFDVPQSLATFTEPVNFDNELAKMIPATYIEFTQNPELFTHEASPNKSWATAISRGWTVFSLKSSHNAQRSNPHKLADLLERAVK
;
A
#
# COMPACT_ATOMS: atom_id res chain seq x y z
N THR A 1 15.58 38.63 3.17
CA THR A 1 14.89 37.55 2.43
C THR A 1 15.09 36.27 3.21
N GLU A 2 14.17 36.01 4.12
CA GLU A 2 14.11 34.73 4.86
C GLU A 2 13.79 33.62 3.87
N ALA A 3 14.74 32.72 3.68
CA ALA A 3 14.45 31.44 3.05
C ALA A 3 13.43 30.72 3.95
N SER A 4 12.19 30.61 3.52
CA SER A 4 11.20 29.82 4.22
C SER A 4 11.74 28.38 4.32
N ASP A 5 11.99 27.95 5.53
CA ASP A 5 12.37 26.57 5.81
C ASP A 5 11.22 25.65 5.45
N ASN A 6 11.25 25.11 4.22
CA ASN A 6 10.26 24.17 3.69
C ASN A 6 10.39 22.76 4.32
N SER A 7 11.19 22.61 5.38
CA SER A 7 11.50 21.29 5.97
C SER A 7 10.32 20.65 6.71
N ASN A 8 9.19 21.39 6.93
CA ASN A 8 8.05 20.95 7.73
C ASN A 8 6.68 21.19 7.10
N GLN A 9 6.56 21.07 5.77
CA GLN A 9 5.25 21.18 5.15
C GLN A 9 4.35 20.04 5.61
N LYS A 10 3.18 20.38 6.21
CA LYS A 10 2.20 19.40 6.67
C LYS A 10 1.52 18.72 5.49
N GLN A 11 1.40 17.42 5.56
CA GLN A 11 0.84 16.56 4.53
C GLN A 11 -0.41 15.87 5.05
N HIS A 12 -1.18 15.30 4.12
CA HIS A 12 -2.30 14.44 4.41
C HIS A 12 -2.01 13.03 3.89
N TYR A 13 -1.64 12.12 4.78
CA TYR A 13 -1.31 10.74 4.42
C TYR A 13 -2.55 9.85 4.44
N VAL A 14 -2.71 9.05 3.40
CA VAL A 14 -3.71 7.99 3.32
C VAL A 14 -2.97 6.66 3.22
N PHE A 15 -3.12 5.79 4.22
CA PHE A 15 -2.42 4.53 4.33
C PHE A 15 -3.27 3.35 3.90
N VAL A 16 -2.74 2.53 3.00
CA VAL A 16 -3.38 1.32 2.48
C VAL A 16 -2.53 0.10 2.80
N HIS A 17 -3.10 -0.81 3.58
CA HIS A 17 -2.42 -2.02 4.07
C HIS A 17 -2.25 -3.10 3.00
N GLY A 18 -1.44 -4.11 3.31
CA GLY A 18 -1.21 -5.28 2.47
C GLY A 18 -2.21 -6.41 2.70
N SER A 19 -1.90 -7.57 2.09
CA SER A 19 -2.74 -8.78 2.15
C SER A 19 -3.00 -9.23 3.58
N GLY A 20 -4.27 -9.51 3.86
CA GLY A 20 -4.70 -10.04 5.16
C GLY A 20 -4.64 -9.05 6.31
N GLY A 21 -4.16 -7.83 6.08
CA GLY A 21 -4.00 -6.82 7.12
C GLY A 21 -5.27 -6.02 7.41
N GLY A 22 -5.07 -4.80 7.86
CA GLY A 22 -6.14 -3.85 8.18
C GLY A 22 -5.55 -2.49 8.52
N GLY A 23 -6.41 -1.51 8.73
CA GLY A 23 -5.99 -0.18 9.16
C GLY A 23 -5.20 -0.21 10.47
N TRP A 24 -5.42 -1.22 11.32
CA TRP A 24 -4.69 -1.44 12.58
C TRP A 24 -3.18 -1.53 12.37
N ASP A 25 -2.73 -1.94 11.20
CA ASP A 25 -1.32 -2.09 10.86
C ASP A 25 -0.56 -0.76 10.87
N TRP A 26 -1.28 0.33 10.70
CA TRP A 26 -0.74 1.68 10.64
C TRP A 26 -0.86 2.48 11.94
N ARG A 27 -1.25 1.85 13.06
CA ARG A 27 -1.48 2.57 14.33
C ARG A 27 -0.25 3.34 14.81
N LYS A 28 0.93 2.72 14.73
CA LYS A 28 2.19 3.37 15.13
C LYS A 28 2.55 4.52 14.18
N MET A 29 2.37 4.30 12.88
CA MET A 29 2.62 5.35 11.88
C MET A 29 1.68 6.54 12.07
N GLU A 30 0.40 6.29 12.29
CA GLU A 30 -0.57 7.35 12.56
C GLU A 30 -0.16 8.20 13.76
N SER A 31 0.20 7.57 14.88
CA SER A 31 0.63 8.27 16.09
C SER A 31 1.84 9.17 15.82
N ILE A 32 2.85 8.65 15.13
CA ILE A 32 4.08 9.41 14.82
C ILE A 32 3.78 10.57 13.87
N MET A 33 3.02 10.33 12.81
CA MET A 33 2.74 11.36 11.81
C MET A 33 1.83 12.46 12.37
N LEU A 34 0.87 12.13 13.23
CA LEU A 34 0.05 13.11 13.94
C LEU A 34 0.89 13.97 14.89
N ASP A 35 1.82 13.37 15.64
CA ASP A 35 2.74 14.11 16.51
C ASP A 35 3.63 15.08 15.73
N ARG A 36 3.93 14.75 14.47
CA ARG A 36 4.67 15.63 13.56
C ARG A 36 3.78 16.69 12.89
N GLY A 37 2.48 16.71 13.20
CA GLY A 37 1.51 17.69 12.70
C GLY A 37 0.88 17.36 11.36
N HIS A 38 1.12 16.17 10.81
CA HIS A 38 0.43 15.70 9.62
C HIS A 38 -0.98 15.23 9.95
N LYS A 39 -1.83 15.14 8.91
CA LYS A 39 -3.12 14.46 8.98
C LYS A 39 -2.98 13.05 8.42
N THR A 40 -3.76 12.12 8.91
CA THR A 40 -3.73 10.72 8.48
C THR A 40 -5.11 10.12 8.35
N HIS A 41 -5.23 9.19 7.39
CA HIS A 41 -6.32 8.25 7.29
C HIS A 41 -5.73 6.86 7.10
N ARG A 42 -6.06 5.94 8.00
CA ARG A 42 -5.70 4.52 7.84
C ARG A 42 -6.95 3.73 7.50
N ILE A 43 -6.99 3.25 6.26
CA ILE A 43 -8.17 2.60 5.70
C ILE A 43 -8.09 1.10 5.95
N THR A 44 -9.22 0.49 6.32
CA THR A 44 -9.39 -0.96 6.29
C THR A 44 -10.16 -1.34 5.04
N LEU A 45 -9.55 -2.15 4.18
CA LEU A 45 -10.16 -2.65 2.96
C LEU A 45 -11.29 -3.62 3.30
N THR A 46 -12.37 -3.60 2.50
CA THR A 46 -13.56 -4.42 2.73
C THR A 46 -13.23 -5.89 2.92
N GLY A 47 -13.78 -6.50 3.97
CA GLY A 47 -13.61 -7.91 4.31
C GLY A 47 -12.34 -8.22 5.12
N LEU A 48 -11.54 -7.22 5.44
CA LEU A 48 -10.27 -7.37 6.16
C LEU A 48 -10.29 -6.68 7.52
N GLY A 49 -9.27 -6.94 8.33
CA GLY A 49 -9.14 -6.36 9.66
C GLY A 49 -10.41 -6.49 10.49
N GLU A 50 -10.85 -5.40 11.11
CA GLU A 50 -12.08 -5.32 11.89
C GLU A 50 -13.35 -5.51 11.04
N ARG A 51 -13.21 -5.60 9.71
CA ARG A 51 -14.30 -5.86 8.76
C ARG A 51 -14.27 -7.29 8.23
N SER A 52 -13.51 -8.19 8.85
CA SER A 52 -13.38 -9.60 8.43
C SER A 52 -14.72 -10.35 8.43
N HIS A 53 -15.69 -9.93 9.24
CA HIS A 53 -17.04 -10.47 9.26
C HIS A 53 -17.83 -10.22 7.97
N LEU A 54 -17.36 -9.31 7.10
CA LEU A 54 -17.95 -9.03 5.78
C LEU A 54 -17.28 -9.79 4.64
N LEU A 55 -16.28 -10.63 4.95
CA LEU A 55 -15.53 -11.35 3.92
C LEU A 55 -16.44 -12.27 3.12
N ASN A 56 -16.35 -12.17 1.80
CA ASN A 56 -16.99 -13.07 0.84
C ASN A 56 -16.18 -13.13 -0.46
N ALA A 57 -16.48 -14.10 -1.31
CA ALA A 57 -15.71 -14.35 -2.53
C ALA A 57 -15.97 -13.33 -3.66
N ASP A 58 -16.98 -12.48 -3.55
CA ASP A 58 -17.31 -11.47 -4.56
C ASP A 58 -16.50 -10.17 -4.38
N ILE A 59 -15.84 -10.01 -3.24
CA ILE A 59 -14.95 -8.87 -3.01
C ILE A 59 -13.77 -8.98 -3.97
N ASN A 60 -13.57 -7.96 -4.79
CA ASN A 60 -12.50 -7.91 -5.79
C ASN A 60 -11.61 -6.68 -5.62
N LEU A 61 -10.65 -6.49 -6.53
CA LEU A 61 -9.74 -5.34 -6.49
C LEU A 61 -10.50 -4.01 -6.61
N THR A 62 -11.51 -3.95 -7.47
CA THR A 62 -12.35 -2.74 -7.61
C THR A 62 -13.04 -2.38 -6.30
N THR A 63 -13.52 -3.36 -5.52
CA THR A 63 -14.07 -3.12 -4.19
C THR A 63 -13.05 -2.39 -3.29
N HIS A 64 -11.82 -2.89 -3.25
CA HIS A 64 -10.75 -2.30 -2.44
C HIS A 64 -10.32 -0.92 -2.95
N ILE A 65 -10.27 -0.72 -4.26
CA ILE A 65 -10.00 0.60 -4.85
C ILE A 65 -11.07 1.60 -4.43
N HIS A 66 -12.35 1.21 -4.48
CA HIS A 66 -13.45 2.08 -4.09
C HIS A 66 -13.48 2.39 -2.59
N ASP A 67 -13.01 1.48 -1.72
CA ASP A 67 -12.83 1.79 -0.30
C ASP A 67 -11.97 3.03 -0.10
N VAL A 68 -10.88 3.13 -0.88
CA VAL A 68 -9.92 4.24 -0.79
C VAL A 68 -10.45 5.49 -1.51
N VAL A 69 -10.92 5.33 -2.75
CA VAL A 69 -11.48 6.43 -3.55
C VAL A 69 -12.62 7.12 -2.78
N ASN A 70 -13.55 6.34 -2.25
CA ASN A 70 -14.70 6.90 -1.55
C ASN A 70 -14.30 7.59 -0.24
N THR A 71 -13.34 7.07 0.51
CA THR A 71 -12.81 7.77 1.69
C THR A 71 -12.26 9.14 1.32
N ILE A 72 -11.45 9.22 0.27
CA ILE A 72 -10.86 10.48 -0.21
C ILE A 72 -11.97 11.46 -0.64
N LEU A 73 -12.94 10.99 -1.41
CA LEU A 73 -14.00 11.85 -1.93
C LEU A 73 -14.99 12.31 -0.85
N PHE A 74 -15.46 11.39 0.02
CA PHE A 74 -16.44 11.73 1.06
C PHE A 74 -15.84 12.61 2.16
N ASP A 75 -14.56 12.42 2.49
CA ASP A 75 -13.86 13.30 3.43
C ASP A 75 -13.31 14.57 2.77
N GLN A 76 -13.57 14.76 1.48
CA GLN A 76 -13.15 15.93 0.71
C GLN A 76 -11.63 16.19 0.80
N LEU A 77 -10.84 15.12 0.73
CA LEU A 77 -9.39 15.22 0.82
C LEU A 77 -8.79 15.68 -0.50
N GLU A 78 -7.83 16.57 -0.41
CA GLU A 78 -7.06 17.09 -1.53
C GLU A 78 -5.56 16.95 -1.25
N LYS A 79 -4.74 16.91 -2.31
CA LYS A 79 -3.27 16.81 -2.20
C LYS A 79 -2.83 15.68 -1.29
N VAL A 80 -3.45 14.51 -1.46
CA VAL A 80 -3.19 13.32 -0.65
C VAL A 80 -1.81 12.74 -0.98
N VAL A 81 -1.06 12.37 0.05
CA VAL A 81 0.08 11.46 -0.07
C VAL A 81 -0.44 10.05 0.16
N LEU A 82 -0.53 9.30 -0.93
CA LEU A 82 -1.13 7.96 -0.94
C LEU A 82 -0.05 6.91 -0.73
N VAL A 83 -0.15 6.14 0.33
CA VAL A 83 0.86 5.16 0.74
C VAL A 83 0.27 3.75 0.66
N GLY A 84 0.90 2.88 -0.11
CA GLY A 84 0.47 1.48 -0.28
C GLY A 84 1.58 0.50 0.09
N HIS A 85 1.26 -0.48 0.91
CA HIS A 85 2.17 -1.53 1.37
C HIS A 85 1.82 -2.87 0.73
N SER A 86 2.81 -3.55 0.16
CA SER A 86 2.67 -4.92 -0.37
C SER A 86 1.55 -5.00 -1.42
N TYR A 87 0.51 -5.80 -1.20
CA TYR A 87 -0.68 -5.86 -2.05
C TYR A 87 -1.32 -4.47 -2.24
N GLY A 88 -1.18 -3.58 -1.25
CA GLY A 88 -1.69 -2.21 -1.33
C GLY A 88 -1.19 -1.42 -2.54
N GLY A 89 -0.07 -1.83 -3.14
CA GLY A 89 0.41 -1.26 -4.40
C GLY A 89 -0.56 -1.46 -5.58
N MET A 90 -1.27 -2.59 -5.61
CA MET A 90 -2.35 -2.82 -6.58
C MET A 90 -3.48 -1.82 -6.38
N VAL A 91 -3.88 -1.63 -5.13
CA VAL A 91 -5.00 -0.76 -4.76
C VAL A 91 -4.69 0.70 -5.09
N ILE A 92 -3.56 1.22 -4.62
CA ILE A 92 -3.21 2.63 -4.85
C ILE A 92 -2.99 2.95 -6.33
N THR A 93 -2.52 1.99 -7.12
CA THR A 93 -2.40 2.15 -8.57
C THR A 93 -3.76 2.42 -9.21
N GLY A 94 -4.79 1.65 -8.82
CA GLY A 94 -6.16 1.88 -9.29
C GLY A 94 -6.75 3.20 -8.81
N VAL A 95 -6.45 3.59 -7.58
CA VAL A 95 -6.87 4.90 -7.01
C VAL A 95 -6.26 6.05 -7.81
N MET A 96 -4.97 5.99 -8.11
CA MET A 96 -4.29 6.98 -8.96
C MET A 96 -4.97 7.13 -10.32
N ASN A 97 -5.39 6.00 -10.89
CA ASN A 97 -6.06 5.99 -12.19
C ASN A 97 -7.43 6.66 -12.15
N GLU A 98 -8.21 6.45 -11.08
CA GLU A 98 -9.58 6.98 -10.97
C GLU A 98 -9.64 8.45 -10.57
N ILE A 99 -8.81 8.88 -9.62
CA ILE A 99 -8.86 10.24 -9.06
C ILE A 99 -7.49 10.93 -9.01
N PRO A 100 -6.78 11.02 -10.15
CA PRO A 100 -5.41 11.55 -10.16
C PRO A 100 -5.28 12.96 -9.61
N HIS A 101 -6.29 13.80 -9.76
CA HIS A 101 -6.27 15.19 -9.31
C HIS A 101 -6.26 15.34 -7.77
N HIS A 102 -6.65 14.31 -7.02
CA HIS A 102 -6.65 14.32 -5.57
C HIS A 102 -5.32 13.86 -4.97
N ILE A 103 -4.40 13.32 -5.79
CA ILE A 103 -3.17 12.68 -5.34
C ILE A 103 -1.98 13.58 -5.64
N GLN A 104 -1.29 14.02 -4.59
CA GLN A 104 -0.07 14.83 -4.72
C GLN A 104 1.15 13.96 -4.98
N HIS A 105 1.24 12.81 -4.31
CA HIS A 105 2.38 11.90 -4.36
C HIS A 105 1.94 10.49 -4.00
N ALA A 106 2.51 9.49 -4.63
CA ALA A 106 2.26 8.08 -4.30
C ALA A 106 3.54 7.44 -3.77
N ILE A 107 3.43 6.70 -2.67
CA ILE A 107 4.55 5.99 -2.05
C ILE A 107 4.22 4.50 -1.99
N PHE A 108 5.06 3.71 -2.64
CA PHE A 108 4.96 2.25 -2.68
C PHE A 108 5.98 1.67 -1.70
N LEU A 109 5.48 1.02 -0.64
CA LEU A 109 6.30 0.45 0.43
C LEU A 109 6.44 -1.06 0.23
N ASP A 110 7.64 -1.51 -0.15
CA ASP A 110 7.96 -2.94 -0.30
C ASP A 110 6.84 -3.70 -1.01
N SER A 111 6.32 -3.10 -2.06
CA SER A 111 5.07 -3.47 -2.71
C SER A 111 5.27 -3.83 -4.17
N VAL A 112 4.24 -4.40 -4.76
CA VAL A 112 4.14 -4.52 -6.21
C VAL A 112 3.91 -3.16 -6.85
N ILE A 113 4.40 -3.00 -8.07
CA ILE A 113 4.18 -1.83 -8.91
C ILE A 113 3.64 -2.36 -10.24
N PRO A 114 2.31 -2.49 -10.40
CA PRO A 114 1.74 -3.06 -11.60
C PRO A 114 1.69 -2.08 -12.76
N ASP A 115 1.87 -2.61 -13.97
CA ASP A 115 1.46 -1.95 -15.19
C ASP A 115 -0.04 -2.17 -15.45
N HIS A 116 -0.61 -1.41 -16.40
CA HIS A 116 -1.99 -1.57 -16.82
C HIS A 116 -2.30 -3.02 -17.22
N GLY A 117 -3.39 -3.56 -16.69
CA GLY A 117 -3.87 -4.91 -17.01
C GLY A 117 -3.22 -6.03 -16.20
N MET A 118 -2.26 -5.74 -15.34
CA MET A 118 -1.67 -6.74 -14.45
C MET A 118 -2.55 -7.05 -13.26
N THR A 119 -2.40 -8.28 -12.77
CA THR A 119 -3.06 -8.77 -11.55
C THR A 119 -2.03 -8.98 -10.43
N ALA A 120 -2.47 -9.05 -9.19
CA ALA A 120 -1.58 -9.41 -8.08
C ALA A 120 -1.00 -10.82 -8.26
N LYS A 121 -1.77 -11.71 -8.88
CA LYS A 121 -1.33 -13.08 -9.18
C LYS A 121 -0.15 -13.13 -10.16
N ASP A 122 0.05 -12.11 -10.98
CA ASP A 122 1.21 -12.02 -11.86
C ASP A 122 2.52 -11.85 -11.07
N PHE A 123 2.45 -11.36 -9.83
CA PHE A 123 3.60 -11.17 -8.95
C PHE A 123 3.80 -12.31 -7.94
N TRP A 124 2.70 -12.96 -7.52
CA TRP A 124 2.73 -14.00 -6.50
C TRP A 124 1.98 -15.26 -6.95
N PRO A 125 2.59 -16.44 -6.82
CA PRO A 125 1.91 -17.70 -7.10
C PRO A 125 0.96 -18.09 -5.95
N ILE A 126 -0.16 -17.40 -5.84
CA ILE A 126 -1.09 -17.48 -4.69
C ILE A 126 -1.48 -18.92 -4.36
N GLU A 127 -1.92 -19.68 -5.36
CA GLU A 127 -2.45 -21.04 -5.18
C GLU A 127 -1.36 -22.06 -4.81
N ASN A 128 -0.08 -21.75 -5.12
CA ASN A 128 1.06 -22.60 -4.79
C ASN A 128 1.58 -22.34 -3.37
N GLN A 129 1.36 -21.14 -2.84
CA GLN A 129 1.89 -20.71 -1.55
C GLN A 129 0.84 -20.76 -0.43
N HIS A 130 -0.44 -20.73 -0.77
CA HIS A 130 -1.52 -20.59 0.19
C HIS A 130 -2.65 -21.58 -0.13
N ARG A 131 -3.45 -21.91 0.88
CA ARG A 131 -4.68 -22.68 0.68
C ARG A 131 -5.75 -21.77 0.10
N VAL A 132 -6.39 -22.19 -1.00
CA VAL A 132 -7.52 -21.50 -1.60
C VAL A 132 -8.73 -22.41 -1.55
N GLU A 133 -9.82 -21.92 -0.98
CA GLU A 133 -11.04 -22.68 -0.82
C GLU A 133 -12.27 -21.79 -0.99
N ASN A 134 -13.18 -22.17 -1.87
CA ASN A 134 -14.41 -21.42 -2.16
C ASN A 134 -14.17 -19.94 -2.47
N GLY A 135 -13.10 -19.62 -3.21
CA GLY A 135 -12.75 -18.26 -3.61
C GLY A 135 -12.14 -17.41 -2.48
N ILE A 136 -11.71 -18.04 -1.39
CA ILE A 136 -11.02 -17.38 -0.27
C ILE A 136 -9.60 -17.89 -0.15
N VAL A 137 -8.65 -16.96 0.03
CA VAL A 137 -7.23 -17.26 0.25
C VAL A 137 -6.97 -17.29 1.74
N TYR A 138 -6.48 -18.45 2.22
CA TYR A 138 -6.02 -18.64 3.59
C TYR A 138 -4.49 -18.62 3.58
N PHE A 139 -3.92 -17.49 3.95
CA PHE A 139 -2.46 -17.30 3.89
C PHE A 139 -1.72 -18.28 4.80
N SER A 140 -0.54 -18.72 4.37
CA SER A 140 0.29 -19.67 5.11
C SER A 140 0.79 -19.12 6.44
N TRP A 141 0.84 -17.81 6.61
CA TRP A 141 1.27 -17.14 7.85
C TRP A 141 0.15 -16.89 8.86
N LEU A 142 -1.10 -17.22 8.54
CA LEU A 142 -2.22 -17.02 9.47
C LEU A 142 -2.02 -17.82 10.75
N ARG A 143 -2.30 -17.18 11.88
CA ARG A 143 -2.14 -17.77 13.21
C ARG A 143 -3.52 -17.96 13.85
N LYS A 144 -3.65 -18.99 14.68
CA LYS A 144 -4.77 -19.08 15.61
C LYS A 144 -4.52 -18.11 16.76
N ALA A 145 -4.93 -16.85 16.58
CA ALA A 145 -4.88 -15.85 17.62
C ALA A 145 -6.24 -15.75 18.30
N SER A 146 -6.24 -15.64 19.64
CA SER A 146 -7.48 -15.47 20.41
C SER A 146 -7.92 -14.02 20.49
N ASN A 147 -7.00 -13.07 20.39
CA ASN A 147 -7.25 -11.64 20.53
C ASN A 147 -6.76 -10.85 19.31
N PRO A 148 -7.59 -10.00 18.73
CA PRO A 148 -7.15 -9.07 17.69
C PRO A 148 -6.16 -8.02 18.25
N PRO A 149 -5.32 -7.42 17.40
CA PRO A 149 -5.34 -7.56 15.94
C PRO A 149 -4.55 -8.78 15.44
N PHE A 150 -4.97 -9.32 14.32
CA PHE A 150 -4.26 -10.40 13.60
C PHE A 150 -4.62 -10.36 12.12
N ASP A 151 -3.78 -10.97 11.28
CA ASP A 151 -4.06 -11.13 9.86
C ASP A 151 -5.23 -12.11 9.63
N VAL A 152 -5.99 -11.87 8.58
CA VAL A 152 -7.21 -12.62 8.23
C VAL A 152 -7.17 -13.10 6.78
N PRO A 153 -8.01 -14.09 6.40
CA PRO A 153 -8.14 -14.50 5.00
C PRO A 153 -8.64 -13.36 4.10
N GLN A 154 -8.39 -13.50 2.80
CA GLN A 154 -8.75 -12.50 1.79
C GLN A 154 -9.39 -13.16 0.58
N SER A 155 -10.28 -12.46 -0.11
CA SER A 155 -10.92 -12.93 -1.34
C SER A 155 -9.90 -13.14 -2.46
N LEU A 156 -9.98 -14.29 -3.15
CA LEU A 156 -9.14 -14.60 -4.31
C LEU A 156 -9.34 -13.58 -5.44
N ALA A 157 -10.56 -13.07 -5.62
CA ALA A 157 -10.86 -12.11 -6.69
C ALA A 157 -10.04 -10.81 -6.58
N THR A 158 -9.55 -10.45 -5.40
CA THR A 158 -8.63 -9.31 -5.23
C THR A 158 -7.25 -9.55 -5.86
N PHE A 159 -6.86 -10.80 -6.05
CA PHE A 159 -5.59 -11.20 -6.68
C PHE A 159 -5.68 -11.50 -8.16
N THR A 160 -6.89 -11.72 -8.68
CA THR A 160 -7.11 -12.13 -10.07
C THR A 160 -7.68 -11.04 -10.96
N GLU A 161 -8.22 -9.96 -10.40
CA GLU A 161 -8.74 -8.85 -11.18
C GLU A 161 -7.59 -7.96 -11.71
N PRO A 162 -7.56 -7.66 -13.02
CA PRO A 162 -6.58 -6.73 -13.58
C PRO A 162 -6.80 -5.30 -13.08
N VAL A 163 -5.70 -4.59 -12.81
CA VAL A 163 -5.75 -3.17 -12.46
C VAL A 163 -5.78 -2.29 -13.71
N ASN A 164 -6.52 -1.19 -13.65
CA ASN A 164 -6.49 -0.15 -14.67
C ASN A 164 -5.43 0.90 -14.31
N PHE A 165 -4.52 1.16 -15.25
CA PHE A 165 -3.50 2.20 -15.13
C PHE A 165 -3.18 2.77 -16.52
N ASP A 166 -4.21 3.22 -17.23
CA ASP A 166 -4.14 3.78 -18.58
C ASP A 166 -4.45 5.28 -18.65
N ASN A 167 -4.76 5.90 -17.51
CA ASN A 167 -4.97 7.33 -17.44
C ASN A 167 -3.62 8.06 -17.45
N GLU A 168 -3.38 8.87 -18.49
CA GLU A 168 -2.13 9.61 -18.63
C GLU A 168 -1.86 10.57 -17.47
N LEU A 169 -2.90 11.14 -16.86
CA LEU A 169 -2.76 12.01 -15.69
C LEU A 169 -2.26 11.22 -14.47
N ALA A 170 -2.69 9.96 -14.32
CA ALA A 170 -2.20 9.10 -13.25
C ALA A 170 -0.70 8.82 -13.37
N LYS A 171 -0.21 8.65 -14.60
CA LYS A 171 1.22 8.41 -14.88
C LYS A 171 2.10 9.62 -14.61
N MET A 172 1.51 10.81 -14.47
CA MET A 172 2.22 12.05 -14.15
C MET A 172 2.35 12.29 -12.65
N ILE A 173 1.67 11.54 -11.80
CA ILE A 173 1.77 11.69 -10.35
C ILE A 173 3.19 11.33 -9.91
N PRO A 174 3.89 12.22 -9.18
CA PRO A 174 5.18 11.87 -8.60
C PRO A 174 5.06 10.66 -7.69
N ALA A 175 6.00 9.73 -7.77
CA ALA A 175 5.97 8.54 -6.96
C ALA A 175 7.36 8.16 -6.43
N THR A 176 7.36 7.42 -5.32
CA THR A 176 8.54 6.91 -4.65
C THR A 176 8.33 5.43 -4.34
N TYR A 177 9.39 4.64 -4.49
CA TYR A 177 9.43 3.27 -4.03
C TYR A 177 10.39 3.15 -2.85
N ILE A 178 9.97 2.50 -1.77
CA ILE A 178 10.81 2.22 -0.61
C ILE A 178 10.91 0.70 -0.43
N GLU A 179 12.11 0.17 -0.57
CA GLU A 179 12.43 -1.24 -0.41
C GLU A 179 12.83 -1.54 1.03
N PHE A 180 12.31 -2.65 1.60
CA PHE A 180 12.72 -3.14 2.92
C PHE A 180 13.66 -4.32 2.74
N THR A 181 14.91 -4.18 3.20
CA THR A 181 16.01 -5.05 2.78
C THR A 181 16.33 -6.22 3.71
N GLN A 182 15.62 -6.40 4.83
CA GLN A 182 15.83 -7.55 5.74
C GLN A 182 15.07 -8.81 5.34
N ASN A 183 14.26 -8.74 4.28
CA ASN A 183 13.58 -9.91 3.76
C ASN A 183 14.01 -10.15 2.30
N PRO A 184 15.23 -10.65 2.07
CA PRO A 184 15.80 -10.80 0.72
C PRO A 184 15.01 -11.77 -0.17
N GLU A 185 14.24 -12.69 0.42
CA GLU A 185 13.47 -13.68 -0.36
C GLU A 185 12.31 -13.06 -1.12
N LEU A 186 11.82 -11.90 -0.66
CA LEU A 186 10.63 -11.28 -1.24
C LEU A 186 10.94 -10.09 -2.16
N PHE A 187 11.92 -9.24 -1.83
CA PHE A 187 12.04 -7.94 -2.50
C PHE A 187 13.46 -7.41 -2.75
N THR A 188 14.47 -8.25 -2.85
CA THR A 188 15.79 -7.75 -3.29
C THR A 188 15.75 -7.46 -4.79
N HIS A 189 16.41 -6.39 -5.22
CA HIS A 189 16.44 -6.04 -6.64
C HIS A 189 17.15 -7.07 -7.53
N GLU A 190 17.88 -8.02 -6.97
CA GLU A 190 18.54 -9.10 -7.72
C GLU A 190 17.71 -10.38 -7.78
N ALA A 191 16.92 -10.68 -6.76
CA ALA A 191 16.24 -11.96 -6.60
C ALA A 191 14.72 -11.88 -6.57
N SER A 192 14.12 -10.68 -6.51
CA SER A 192 12.68 -10.52 -6.43
C SER A 192 11.97 -10.90 -7.73
N PRO A 193 10.96 -11.77 -7.69
CA PRO A 193 10.18 -12.09 -8.88
C PRO A 193 9.33 -10.91 -9.39
N ASN A 194 9.02 -9.94 -8.54
CA ASN A 194 8.20 -8.79 -8.93
C ASN A 194 8.99 -7.60 -9.49
N LYS A 195 10.29 -7.55 -9.24
CA LYS A 195 11.20 -6.52 -9.78
C LYS A 195 10.73 -5.08 -9.59
N SER A 196 10.05 -4.78 -8.48
CA SER A 196 9.50 -3.44 -8.22
C SER A 196 10.56 -2.35 -8.25
N TRP A 197 11.75 -2.63 -7.73
CA TRP A 197 12.91 -1.72 -7.81
C TRP A 197 13.20 -1.32 -9.26
N ALA A 198 13.32 -2.30 -10.15
CA ALA A 198 13.61 -2.04 -11.56
C ALA A 198 12.48 -1.26 -12.24
N THR A 199 11.23 -1.59 -11.94
CA THR A 199 10.08 -0.87 -12.47
C THR A 199 10.09 0.59 -12.02
N ALA A 200 10.34 0.86 -10.75
CA ALA A 200 10.44 2.23 -10.22
C ALA A 200 11.54 3.03 -10.92
N ILE A 201 12.73 2.44 -11.06
CA ILE A 201 13.85 3.06 -11.78
C ILE A 201 13.47 3.37 -13.22
N SER A 202 12.83 2.42 -13.92
CA SER A 202 12.43 2.61 -15.33
C SER A 202 11.40 3.73 -15.51
N ARG A 203 10.59 4.01 -14.47
CA ARG A 203 9.62 5.11 -14.46
C ARG A 203 10.20 6.45 -14.02
N GLY A 204 11.49 6.48 -13.66
CA GLY A 204 12.15 7.69 -13.15
C GLY A 204 11.74 8.08 -11.74
N TRP A 205 11.20 7.14 -10.98
CA TRP A 205 10.80 7.37 -9.59
C TRP A 205 12.01 7.45 -8.66
N THR A 206 11.87 8.20 -7.57
CA THR A 206 12.83 8.15 -6.47
C THR A 206 12.72 6.79 -5.77
N VAL A 207 13.86 6.21 -5.40
CA VAL A 207 13.91 4.91 -4.72
C VAL A 207 14.75 5.04 -3.46
N PHE A 208 14.21 4.55 -2.35
CA PHE A 208 14.92 4.45 -1.07
C PHE A 208 14.97 2.99 -0.62
N SER A 209 15.97 2.69 0.20
CA SER A 209 16.08 1.42 0.92
C SER A 209 16.02 1.66 2.42
N LEU A 210 15.32 0.80 3.14
CA LEU A 210 15.27 0.78 4.59
C LEU A 210 15.64 -0.63 5.07
N LYS A 211 16.64 -0.71 5.94
CA LYS A 211 17.00 -1.98 6.58
C LYS A 211 15.94 -2.36 7.61
N SER A 212 14.97 -3.12 7.17
CA SER A 212 13.82 -3.55 7.97
C SER A 212 13.20 -4.80 7.41
N SER A 213 12.38 -5.47 8.23
CA SER A 213 11.48 -6.52 7.78
C SER A 213 10.44 -5.96 6.81
N HIS A 214 9.66 -6.84 6.17
CA HIS A 214 8.55 -6.47 5.29
C HIS A 214 7.49 -5.59 5.97
N ASN A 215 7.45 -5.56 7.31
CA ASN A 215 6.47 -4.82 8.10
C ASN A 215 7.13 -3.66 8.88
N ALA A 216 7.89 -2.80 8.18
CA ALA A 216 8.57 -1.67 8.80
C ALA A 216 7.63 -0.70 9.52
N GLN A 217 6.37 -0.59 9.09
CA GLN A 217 5.34 0.20 9.75
C GLN A 217 5.09 -0.24 11.20
N ARG A 218 5.42 -1.48 11.53
CA ARG A 218 5.35 -2.03 12.89
C ARG A 218 6.71 -2.04 13.59
N SER A 219 7.76 -2.49 12.88
CA SER A 219 9.06 -2.79 13.47
C SER A 219 10.05 -1.62 13.46
N ASN A 220 9.87 -0.66 12.55
CA ASN A 220 10.78 0.47 12.38
C ASN A 220 10.04 1.76 11.99
N PRO A 221 8.98 2.13 12.73
CA PRO A 221 8.06 3.18 12.29
C PRO A 221 8.67 4.58 12.25
N HIS A 222 9.60 4.92 13.15
CA HIS A 222 10.23 6.25 13.16
C HIS A 222 11.10 6.47 11.92
N LYS A 223 11.93 5.51 11.55
CA LYS A 223 12.75 5.61 10.33
C LYS A 223 11.89 5.61 9.07
N LEU A 224 10.81 4.83 9.06
CA LEU A 224 9.86 4.86 7.96
C LEU A 224 9.20 6.24 7.83
N ALA A 225 8.78 6.84 8.95
CA ALA A 225 8.23 8.20 8.96
C ALA A 225 9.21 9.22 8.38
N ASP A 226 10.49 9.14 8.71
CA ASP A 226 11.52 10.01 8.15
C ASP A 226 11.58 9.87 6.62
N LEU A 227 11.52 8.65 6.10
CA LEU A 227 11.53 8.39 4.66
C LEU A 227 10.25 8.86 3.96
N LEU A 228 9.08 8.71 4.60
CA LEU A 228 7.83 9.23 4.05
C LEU A 228 7.88 10.75 3.88
N GLU A 229 8.39 11.47 4.88
CA GLU A 229 8.56 12.92 4.79
C GLU A 229 9.59 13.30 3.72
N ARG A 230 10.69 12.56 3.64
CA ARG A 230 11.74 12.78 2.64
C ARG A 230 11.24 12.55 1.21
N ALA A 231 10.34 11.61 1.01
CA ALA A 231 9.82 11.24 -0.31
C ALA A 231 9.05 12.38 -0.99
N VAL A 232 8.42 13.24 -0.21
CA VAL A 232 7.56 14.33 -0.72
C VAL A 232 8.24 15.70 -0.75
N LYS A 233 9.54 15.77 -0.48
CA LYS A 233 10.32 17.02 -0.54
C LYS A 233 10.73 17.41 -1.95
#